data_a7d709671ae6fe1faa8c39069a0c27ae
#
_entry.id   a7d709671ae6fe1faa8c39069a0c27ae
#
_cell.length_a   1.000
_cell.length_b   1.000
_cell.length_c   1.000
_cell.angle_alpha   90.00
_cell.angle_beta   90.00
_cell.angle_gamma   90.00
#
_symmetry.space_group_name_H-M   'P 1'
#
loop_
_entity.id
_entity.type
_entity.pdbx_description
1 polymer ?
#
loop_
_entity_poly.entity_id
_entity_poly.type
_entity_poly.pdbx_seq_one_letter_code
_entity_poly.pdbx_strand_id
1 'polypeptide(L)'
;MKRIIVVFFILFCIVLAGEFFIFSKINTFSHVSDDRYFDAGKRFYKIFNVKIPGQLVFAGEEVPIDKFYVREGLDRELLVNSYWQSNTLLLLKRSFRYFPLMDSVLQANKVPVDFKYLAMIESGLENVVSPAGAAGYWQFMKAT
;
A
#
# COMPACT_ATOMS: atom_id res chain seq x y z
N MET A 1 -30.90 -59.51 -24.70
CA MET A 1 -29.49 -59.09 -24.46
C MET A 1 -29.07 -57.91 -25.34
N LYS A 2 -29.15 -57.93 -26.64
CA LYS A 2 -28.70 -56.78 -27.52
C LYS A 2 -29.34 -55.43 -27.19
N ARG A 3 -30.64 -55.37 -26.88
CA ARG A 3 -31.33 -54.11 -26.53
C ARG A 3 -30.84 -53.50 -25.20
N ILE A 4 -30.49 -54.34 -24.22
CA ILE A 4 -29.98 -53.88 -22.93
C ILE A 4 -28.57 -53.29 -23.10
N ILE A 5 -27.73 -53.89 -23.89
CA ILE A 5 -26.37 -53.39 -24.20
C ILE A 5 -26.43 -52.02 -24.89
N VAL A 6 -27.36 -51.84 -25.83
CA VAL A 6 -27.56 -50.55 -26.50
C VAL A 6 -28.01 -49.46 -25.54
N VAL A 7 -28.91 -49.75 -24.61
CA VAL A 7 -29.37 -48.78 -23.60
C VAL A 7 -28.21 -48.37 -22.66
N PHE A 8 -27.41 -49.32 -22.20
CA PHE A 8 -26.23 -49.02 -21.38
C PHE A 8 -25.19 -48.16 -22.13
N PHE A 9 -24.97 -48.46 -23.43
CA PHE A 9 -24.06 -47.67 -24.25
C PHE A 9 -24.55 -46.24 -24.43
N ILE A 10 -25.84 -46.03 -24.67
CA ILE A 10 -26.42 -44.66 -24.76
C ILE A 10 -26.30 -43.90 -23.47
N LEU A 11 -26.60 -44.55 -22.32
CA LEU A 11 -26.44 -43.92 -21.01
C LEU A 11 -24.98 -43.53 -20.72
N PHE A 12 -24.04 -44.40 -21.06
CA PHE A 12 -22.62 -44.12 -20.93
C PHE A 12 -22.17 -42.91 -21.77
N CYS A 13 -22.62 -42.83 -23.00
CA CYS A 13 -22.34 -41.69 -23.89
C CYS A 13 -22.93 -40.35 -23.33
N ILE A 14 -24.11 -40.40 -22.75
CA ILE A 14 -24.73 -39.21 -22.12
C ILE A 14 -23.91 -38.75 -20.91
N VAL A 15 -23.45 -39.67 -20.07
CA VAL A 15 -22.59 -39.33 -18.93
C VAL A 15 -21.27 -38.68 -19.38
N LEU A 16 -20.59 -39.29 -20.36
CA LEU A 16 -19.35 -38.73 -20.90
C LEU A 16 -19.55 -37.34 -21.54
N ALA A 17 -20.64 -37.14 -22.25
CA ALA A 17 -20.97 -35.84 -22.83
C ALA A 17 -21.24 -34.80 -21.73
N GLY A 18 -21.88 -35.20 -20.64
CA GLY A 18 -22.11 -34.36 -19.48
C GLY A 18 -20.81 -33.92 -18.77
N GLU A 19 -19.88 -34.86 -18.54
CA GLU A 19 -18.58 -34.56 -17.97
C GLU A 19 -17.75 -33.65 -18.88
N PHE A 20 -17.73 -33.89 -20.15
CA PHE A 20 -17.06 -33.03 -21.13
C PHE A 20 -17.63 -31.62 -21.15
N PHE A 21 -18.94 -31.47 -21.05
CA PHE A 21 -19.62 -30.17 -21.02
C PHE A 21 -19.30 -29.40 -19.71
N ILE A 22 -19.30 -30.08 -18.57
CA ILE A 22 -18.94 -29.51 -17.26
C ILE A 22 -17.48 -29.07 -17.27
N PHE A 23 -16.55 -29.92 -17.74
CA PHE A 23 -15.13 -29.61 -17.84
C PHE A 23 -14.85 -28.42 -18.77
N SER A 24 -15.54 -28.35 -19.92
CA SER A 24 -15.45 -27.21 -20.83
C SER A 24 -15.92 -25.90 -20.17
N LYS A 25 -17.01 -25.94 -19.40
CA LYS A 25 -17.54 -24.77 -18.68
C LYS A 25 -16.57 -24.30 -17.58
N ILE A 26 -15.99 -25.21 -16.83
CA ILE A 26 -15.03 -24.89 -15.76
C ILE A 26 -13.79 -24.24 -16.34
N ASN A 27 -13.22 -24.77 -17.39
CA ASN A 27 -12.05 -24.18 -18.04
C ASN A 27 -12.32 -22.80 -18.67
N THR A 28 -13.49 -22.61 -19.24
CA THR A 28 -13.88 -21.30 -19.80
C THR A 28 -14.10 -20.27 -18.69
N PHE A 29 -14.61 -20.67 -17.52
CA PHE A 29 -14.85 -19.77 -16.39
C PHE A 29 -13.54 -19.31 -15.74
N SER A 30 -12.52 -20.17 -15.59
CA SER A 30 -11.23 -19.79 -15.02
C SER A 30 -10.46 -18.80 -15.91
N HIS A 31 -10.49 -19.00 -17.23
CA HIS A 31 -9.78 -18.12 -18.17
C HIS A 31 -10.43 -16.73 -18.29
N VAL A 32 -11.75 -16.64 -18.22
CA VAL A 32 -12.49 -15.36 -18.30
C VAL A 32 -12.33 -14.53 -17.03
N SER A 33 -12.01 -15.13 -15.86
CA SER A 33 -11.80 -14.38 -14.61
C SER A 33 -10.48 -13.64 -14.59
N ASP A 34 -9.41 -14.25 -15.11
CA ASP A 34 -8.06 -13.66 -15.11
C ASP A 34 -7.97 -12.48 -16.08
N ASP A 35 -8.48 -12.61 -17.29
CA ASP A 35 -8.45 -11.52 -18.28
C ASP A 35 -9.29 -10.33 -17.82
N ARG A 36 -10.45 -10.55 -17.21
CA ARG A 36 -11.27 -9.46 -16.66
C ARG A 36 -10.61 -8.76 -15.48
N TYR A 37 -9.92 -9.50 -14.62
CA TYR A 37 -9.19 -8.93 -13.49
C TYR A 37 -8.02 -8.08 -13.99
N PHE A 38 -7.30 -8.56 -15.00
CA PHE A 38 -6.18 -7.85 -15.60
C PHE A 38 -6.61 -6.57 -16.35
N ASP A 39 -7.70 -6.62 -17.09
CA ASP A 39 -8.26 -5.47 -17.80
C ASP A 39 -8.90 -4.44 -16.86
N ALA A 40 -9.54 -4.88 -15.78
CA ALA A 40 -10.00 -3.98 -14.72
C ALA A 40 -8.82 -3.29 -14.05
N GLY A 41 -7.74 -4.02 -13.71
CA GLY A 41 -6.51 -3.47 -13.17
C GLY A 41 -5.92 -2.39 -14.07
N LYS A 42 -5.79 -2.64 -15.36
CA LYS A 42 -5.27 -1.65 -16.34
C LYS A 42 -6.14 -0.39 -16.44
N ARG A 43 -7.45 -0.50 -16.29
CA ARG A 43 -8.37 0.67 -16.38
C ARG A 43 -8.33 1.56 -15.15
N PHE A 44 -8.11 0.98 -13.95
CA PHE A 44 -8.16 1.70 -12.69
C PHE A 44 -6.77 2.09 -12.16
N TYR A 45 -5.72 1.40 -12.58
CA TYR A 45 -4.36 1.67 -12.13
C TYR A 45 -3.70 2.71 -13.04
N LYS A 46 -4.02 3.99 -12.78
CA LYS A 46 -3.34 5.11 -13.44
C LYS A 46 -2.16 5.54 -12.59
N ILE A 47 -0.96 5.43 -13.17
CA ILE A 47 0.25 6.02 -12.58
C ILE A 47 0.30 7.49 -13.02
N PHE A 48 0.31 8.39 -12.07
CA PHE A 48 0.46 9.82 -12.31
C PHE A 48 1.49 10.40 -11.35
N ASN A 49 2.18 11.43 -11.80
CA ASN A 49 3.13 12.14 -10.96
C ASN A 49 2.38 13.08 -9.99
N VAL A 50 2.86 13.17 -8.75
CA VAL A 50 2.32 14.11 -7.77
C VAL A 50 2.91 15.49 -8.03
N LYS A 51 2.06 16.51 -8.09
CA LYS A 51 2.53 17.87 -8.28
C LYS A 51 3.33 18.34 -7.08
N ILE A 52 4.58 18.74 -7.30
CA ILE A 52 5.42 19.36 -6.27
C ILE A 52 4.82 20.71 -5.89
N PRO A 53 4.64 21.02 -4.59
CA PRO A 53 4.16 22.33 -4.14
C PRO A 53 5.11 23.44 -4.55
N GLY A 54 4.58 24.64 -4.78
CA GLY A 54 5.38 25.83 -5.12
C GLY A 54 6.16 26.39 -3.92
N GLN A 55 5.64 26.18 -2.71
CA GLN A 55 6.25 26.56 -1.44
C GLN A 55 6.04 25.42 -0.43
N LEU A 56 7.01 25.24 0.43
CA LEU A 56 6.96 24.29 1.55
C LEU A 56 7.66 24.91 2.75
N VAL A 57 7.02 24.85 3.92
CA VAL A 57 7.56 25.33 5.18
C VAL A 57 7.66 24.15 6.14
N PHE A 58 8.75 24.04 6.86
CA PHE A 58 8.95 23.07 7.92
C PHE A 58 9.51 23.75 9.17
N ALA A 59 8.88 23.55 10.31
CA ALA A 59 9.26 24.15 11.59
C ALA A 59 9.39 25.69 11.57
N GLY A 60 8.62 26.35 10.69
CA GLY A 60 8.65 27.80 10.50
C GLY A 60 9.70 28.29 9.50
N GLU A 61 10.51 27.42 8.93
CA GLU A 61 11.52 27.75 7.95
C GLU A 61 11.09 27.32 6.53
N GLU A 62 11.43 28.15 5.54
CA GLU A 62 11.11 27.84 4.14
C GLU A 62 12.07 26.79 3.59
N VAL A 63 11.51 25.74 3.00
CA VAL A 63 12.30 24.69 2.34
C VAL A 63 12.74 25.20 0.96
N PRO A 64 14.05 25.20 0.62
CA PRO A 64 14.57 25.76 -0.63
C PRO A 64 14.32 24.83 -1.82
N ILE A 65 13.05 24.69 -2.23
CA ILE A 65 12.63 23.84 -3.38
C ILE A 65 13.07 24.37 -4.75
N ASP A 66 13.59 25.57 -4.83
CA ASP A 66 14.28 26.13 -6.01
C ASP A 66 15.58 25.37 -6.33
N LYS A 67 16.22 24.79 -5.32
CA LYS A 67 17.45 23.99 -5.49
C LYS A 67 17.14 22.62 -6.08
N PHE A 68 17.81 22.29 -7.17
CA PHE A 68 17.56 21.05 -7.93
C PHE A 68 17.56 19.79 -7.05
N TYR A 69 18.56 19.60 -6.21
CA TYR A 69 18.69 18.40 -5.36
C TYR A 69 17.60 18.28 -4.28
N VAL A 70 17.09 19.42 -3.76
CA VAL A 70 15.98 19.46 -2.81
C VAL A 70 14.69 19.07 -3.52
N ARG A 71 14.47 19.65 -4.69
CA ARG A 71 13.30 19.37 -5.52
C ARG A 71 13.25 17.93 -5.97
N GLU A 72 14.38 17.36 -6.41
CA GLU A 72 14.48 15.96 -6.84
C GLU A 72 14.24 15.00 -5.66
N GLY A 73 14.82 15.30 -4.48
CA GLY A 73 14.56 14.53 -3.26
C GLY A 73 13.09 14.55 -2.87
N LEU A 74 12.44 15.71 -2.91
CA LEU A 74 11.02 15.84 -2.59
C LEU A 74 10.14 15.09 -3.60
N ASP A 75 10.44 15.20 -4.90
CA ASP A 75 9.72 14.48 -5.97
C ASP A 75 9.78 12.96 -5.75
N ARG A 76 10.98 12.45 -5.46
CA ARG A 76 11.19 11.05 -5.14
C ARG A 76 10.35 10.59 -3.95
N GLU A 77 10.38 11.34 -2.84
CA GLU A 77 9.62 10.98 -1.64
C GLU A 77 8.10 11.04 -1.86
N LEU A 78 7.62 12.05 -2.58
CA LEU A 78 6.21 12.14 -2.96
C LEU A 78 5.78 10.96 -3.81
N LEU A 79 6.59 10.57 -4.80
CA LEU A 79 6.29 9.44 -5.67
C LEU A 79 6.30 8.12 -4.90
N VAL A 80 7.36 7.84 -4.15
CA VAL A 80 7.49 6.60 -3.37
C VAL A 80 6.32 6.44 -2.40
N ASN A 81 6.04 7.46 -1.59
CA ASN A 81 4.99 7.36 -0.58
C ASN A 81 3.58 7.34 -1.18
N SER A 82 3.35 7.94 -2.35
CA SER A 82 2.06 7.86 -3.05
C SER A 82 1.74 6.45 -3.55
N TYR A 83 2.76 5.68 -3.93
CA TYR A 83 2.58 4.31 -4.44
C TYR A 83 2.86 3.23 -3.40
N TRP A 84 3.43 3.55 -2.25
CA TRP A 84 3.56 2.65 -1.11
C TRP A 84 2.31 2.70 -0.21
N GLN A 85 1.17 2.47 -0.82
CA GLN A 85 -0.16 2.74 -0.27
C GLN A 85 -0.43 2.08 1.08
N SER A 86 -0.03 0.82 1.26
CA SER A 86 -0.25 0.09 2.51
C SER A 86 0.52 0.71 3.68
N ASN A 87 1.79 1.08 3.46
CA ASN A 87 2.61 1.74 4.47
C ASN A 87 2.09 3.15 4.79
N THR A 88 1.80 3.94 3.77
CA THR A 88 1.25 5.30 3.94
C THR A 88 -0.08 5.28 4.69
N LEU A 89 -0.98 4.33 4.35
CA LEU A 89 -2.24 4.17 5.07
C LEU A 89 -2.02 3.78 6.55
N LEU A 90 -1.03 2.92 6.83
CA LEU A 90 -0.69 2.52 8.19
C LEU A 90 -0.14 3.71 9.00
N LEU A 91 0.74 4.51 8.41
CA LEU A 91 1.27 5.74 9.02
C LEU A 91 0.16 6.75 9.31
N LEU A 92 -0.77 6.96 8.39
CA LEU A 92 -1.95 7.81 8.59
C LEU A 92 -2.81 7.31 9.76
N LYS A 93 -3.10 6.02 9.85
CA LYS A 93 -3.85 5.46 10.99
C LYS A 93 -3.13 5.66 12.33
N ARG A 94 -1.81 5.51 12.36
CA ARG A 94 -0.99 5.75 13.56
C ARG A 94 -0.94 7.23 13.93
N SER A 95 -0.85 8.12 12.94
CA SER A 95 -0.82 9.57 13.20
C SER A 95 -2.09 10.06 13.89
N PHE A 96 -3.26 9.59 13.51
CA PHE A 96 -4.52 9.91 14.22
C PHE A 96 -4.49 9.54 15.71
N ARG A 97 -3.75 8.49 16.07
CA ARG A 97 -3.63 8.05 17.46
C ARG A 97 -2.58 8.85 18.24
N TYR A 98 -1.43 9.12 17.65
CA TYR A 98 -0.26 9.60 18.38
C TYR A 98 0.00 11.10 18.21
N PHE A 99 -0.40 11.74 17.13
CA PHE A 99 -0.18 13.16 16.89
C PHE A 99 -0.81 14.08 17.94
N PRO A 100 -2.04 13.86 18.43
CA PRO A 100 -2.60 14.73 19.48
C PRO A 100 -1.75 14.74 20.76
N LEU A 101 -1.19 13.60 21.14
CA LEU A 101 -0.28 13.50 22.29
C LEU A 101 1.06 14.21 21.99
N MET A 102 1.64 13.95 20.83
CA MET A 102 2.90 14.57 20.42
C MET A 102 2.79 16.08 20.32
N ASP A 103 1.70 16.61 19.75
CA ASP A 103 1.43 18.04 19.67
C ASP A 103 1.42 18.69 21.06
N SER A 104 0.75 18.07 22.04
CA SER A 104 0.70 18.60 23.41
C SER A 104 2.08 18.62 24.08
N VAL A 105 2.89 17.57 23.89
CA VAL A 105 4.24 17.48 24.45
C VAL A 105 5.18 18.48 23.78
N LEU A 106 5.17 18.58 22.45
CA LEU A 106 6.02 19.51 21.72
C LEU A 106 5.70 20.96 22.06
N GLN A 107 4.41 21.33 22.09
CA GLN A 107 3.97 22.70 22.50
C GLN A 107 4.37 23.02 23.91
N ALA A 108 4.18 22.12 24.88
CA ALA A 108 4.57 22.33 26.26
C ALA A 108 6.08 22.61 26.44
N ASN A 109 6.89 22.04 25.54
CA ASN A 109 8.34 22.22 25.52
C ASN A 109 8.82 23.30 24.54
N LYS A 110 7.91 24.07 23.93
CA LYS A 110 8.22 25.11 22.92
C LYS A 110 9.00 24.60 21.70
N VAL A 111 8.78 23.36 21.35
CA VAL A 111 9.32 22.74 20.13
C VAL A 111 8.29 22.85 19.01
N PRO A 112 8.69 23.19 17.77
CA PRO A 112 7.76 23.25 16.65
C PRO A 112 7.02 21.91 16.46
N VAL A 113 5.71 21.98 16.29
CA VAL A 113 4.84 20.79 16.19
C VAL A 113 5.15 19.91 14.98
N ASP A 114 5.80 20.46 13.96
CA ASP A 114 6.21 19.72 12.76
C ASP A 114 7.21 18.59 13.06
N PHE A 115 7.91 18.65 14.20
CA PHE A 115 8.80 17.57 14.64
C PHE A 115 8.10 16.24 14.92
N LYS A 116 6.77 16.21 15.02
CA LYS A 116 6.00 14.95 15.01
C LYS A 116 6.18 14.14 13.73
N TYR A 117 6.39 14.81 12.59
CA TYR A 117 6.67 14.13 11.32
C TYR A 117 8.03 13.45 11.30
N LEU A 118 9.01 13.97 12.07
CA LEU A 118 10.29 13.29 12.24
C LEU A 118 10.11 11.95 12.98
N ALA A 119 9.29 11.90 14.03
CA ALA A 119 8.95 10.65 14.71
C ALA A 119 8.26 9.64 13.76
N MET A 120 7.46 10.12 12.82
CA MET A 120 6.85 9.27 11.78
C MET A 120 7.91 8.64 10.86
N ILE A 121 8.93 9.39 10.49
CA ILE A 121 10.00 8.92 9.59
C ILE A 121 10.95 7.95 10.31
N GLU A 122 11.32 8.27 11.56
CA GLU A 122 12.34 7.53 12.34
C GLU A 122 11.84 6.16 12.82
N SER A 123 10.61 6.08 13.29
CA SER A 123 10.08 4.86 13.92
C SER A 123 8.79 4.34 13.29
N GLY A 124 8.23 5.02 12.30
CA GLY A 124 6.89 4.72 11.82
C GLY A 124 5.81 4.91 12.90
N LEU A 125 6.05 5.78 13.87
CA LEU A 125 5.20 5.98 15.05
C LEU A 125 5.07 4.71 15.91
N GLU A 126 6.14 3.95 16.04
CA GLU A 126 6.25 2.80 16.95
C GLU A 126 7.23 3.11 18.08
N ASN A 127 6.90 2.67 19.29
CA ASN A 127 7.82 2.77 20.43
C ASN A 127 8.75 1.56 20.45
N VAL A 128 9.82 1.63 19.68
CA VAL A 128 10.77 0.52 19.45
C VAL A 128 12.18 0.92 19.83
N VAL A 129 13.04 -0.08 19.97
CA VAL A 129 14.49 0.08 20.15
C VAL A 129 15.19 -0.51 18.94
N SER A 130 16.04 0.29 18.30
CA SER A 130 16.81 -0.15 17.14
C SER A 130 17.99 -1.06 17.57
N PRO A 131 18.57 -1.84 16.65
CA PRO A 131 19.75 -2.64 16.94
C PRO A 131 20.96 -1.83 17.44
N ALA A 132 21.04 -0.55 17.07
CA ALA A 132 22.09 0.37 17.54
C ALA A 132 21.77 1.01 18.91
N GLY A 133 20.61 0.72 19.50
CA GLY A 133 20.21 1.25 20.80
C GLY A 133 19.45 2.58 20.78
N ALA A 134 19.10 3.10 19.61
CA ALA A 134 18.18 4.24 19.50
C ALA A 134 16.77 3.82 19.94
N ALA A 135 16.08 4.65 20.71
CA ALA A 135 14.83 4.27 21.37
C ALA A 135 13.71 5.30 21.22
N GLY A 136 12.47 4.81 21.30
CA GLY A 136 11.26 5.62 21.30
C GLY A 136 10.84 6.10 19.91
N TYR A 137 9.87 7.02 19.91
CA TYR A 137 9.29 7.53 18.66
C TYR A 137 10.28 8.32 17.81
N TRP A 138 11.21 9.07 18.43
CA TRP A 138 12.23 9.87 17.74
C TRP A 138 13.59 9.18 17.62
N GLN A 139 13.70 7.94 18.06
CA GLN A 139 14.91 7.12 17.95
C GLN A 139 16.17 7.81 18.49
N PHE A 140 16.07 8.45 19.67
CA PHE A 140 17.23 9.06 20.33
C PHE A 140 18.15 8.01 20.95
N MET A 141 19.46 8.28 20.86
CA MET A 141 20.47 7.48 21.57
C MET A 141 20.58 7.92 23.03
N LYS A 142 20.95 7.02 23.95
CA LYS A 142 21.10 7.35 25.39
C LYS A 142 22.10 8.47 25.68
N ALA A 143 23.04 8.72 24.77
CA ALA A 143 24.07 9.74 24.91
C ALA A 143 23.72 11.08 24.26
N THR A 144 22.48 11.23 23.79
CA THR A 144 21.97 12.43 23.12
C THR A 144 21.23 13.34 24.09
#